data_4d1188b8f0f42bf75d60be06c277be3e
#
_entry.id   4d1188b8f0f42bf75d60be06c277be3e
#
_cell.length_a   1.000
_cell.length_b   1.000
_cell.length_c   1.000
_cell.angle_alpha   90.00
_cell.angle_beta   90.00
_cell.angle_gamma   90.00
#
_symmetry.space_group_name_H-M   'P 1'
#
loop_
_entity.id
_entity.type
_entity.pdbx_description
1 polymer ?
#
loop_
_entity_poly.entity_id
_entity_poly.type
_entity_poly.pdbx_seq_one_letter_code
_entity_poly.pdbx_strand_id
1 'polypeptide(L)'
;MNKISITLIITLVMLMTACGTAKKATVTNPTGNTTQQTTVQTQTTAHYDEIIATLGTWQTMQTGGSLTIDVGSSFSSGVQVRMVRDEAIFISLRPMLGIEVGRLLITADSIYVIDKVHKRYAAEKVSLLTAGLPITVSTVQDMFLGRPFIIGQGTLNQANKEKATLTNDGAVSVLTPNDKYKGYSYVFTFNKSHNITSLNITPASASTSAYQVRYSNVKKTTAGNIAHTFRANGTVGKKRLTLELNYNNIEWNGSVKIDHSLPSSYSRVNANQLLNLFSN
;
A
#
# COMPACT_ATOMS: atom_id res chain seq x y z
N MET A 1 14.34 8.95 -25.30
CA MET A 1 14.21 8.92 -23.83
C MET A 1 12.72 8.76 -23.53
N ASN A 2 12.38 7.62 -22.95
CA ASN A 2 10.99 7.14 -22.89
C ASN A 2 10.07 7.96 -21.98
N LYS A 3 8.87 8.27 -22.47
CA LYS A 3 7.81 9.05 -21.82
C LYS A 3 7.17 8.35 -20.61
N ILE A 4 7.76 7.30 -20.08
CA ILE A 4 7.18 6.32 -19.16
C ILE A 4 7.24 6.74 -17.68
N SER A 5 8.05 7.75 -17.32
CA SER A 5 8.58 7.88 -15.94
C SER A 5 7.62 8.33 -14.84
N ILE A 6 6.49 8.95 -15.10
CA ILE A 6 5.76 9.68 -14.05
C ILE A 6 4.34 9.21 -13.79
N THR A 7 3.65 8.69 -14.78
CA THR A 7 2.25 8.23 -14.67
C THR A 7 2.06 7.13 -13.68
N LEU A 8 3.08 6.42 -13.54
CA LEU A 8 3.11 5.16 -12.85
C LEU A 8 2.94 5.32 -11.35
N ILE A 9 3.32 6.45 -10.80
CA ILE A 9 3.21 6.77 -9.38
C ILE A 9 1.76 7.13 -9.02
N ILE A 10 1.03 7.79 -9.94
CA ILE A 10 -0.40 8.08 -9.76
C ILE A 10 -1.23 6.81 -9.77
N THR A 11 -0.82 5.80 -10.55
CA THR A 11 -1.55 4.55 -10.67
C THR A 11 -1.59 3.73 -9.37
N LEU A 12 -0.56 3.84 -8.53
CA LEU A 12 -0.55 3.16 -7.23
C LEU A 12 -1.66 3.66 -6.30
N VAL A 13 -2.02 4.93 -6.40
CA VAL A 13 -3.09 5.53 -5.59
C VAL A 13 -4.46 5.29 -6.24
N MET A 14 -4.53 5.20 -7.57
CA MET A 14 -5.78 4.91 -8.30
C MET A 14 -6.20 3.44 -8.29
N LEU A 15 -5.40 2.52 -7.80
CA LEU A 15 -5.76 1.11 -7.61
C LEU A 15 -7.02 0.91 -6.73
N MET A 16 -7.50 1.97 -6.07
CA MET A 16 -8.66 1.93 -5.18
C MET A 16 -9.99 2.41 -5.82
N THR A 17 -10.02 2.83 -7.10
CA THR A 17 -11.19 3.55 -7.67
C THR A 17 -11.97 2.81 -8.76
N ALA A 18 -11.70 1.54 -9.06
CA ALA A 18 -12.44 0.82 -10.09
C ALA A 18 -13.84 0.40 -9.61
N CYS A 19 -14.85 1.20 -9.90
CA CYS A 19 -16.26 0.95 -9.61
C CYS A 19 -16.91 0.15 -10.75
N GLY A 20 -17.40 -1.06 -10.46
CA GLY A 20 -18.20 -1.89 -11.37
C GLY A 20 -19.41 -2.48 -10.63
N THR A 21 -20.59 -2.39 -11.23
CA THR A 21 -21.91 -2.76 -10.69
C THR A 21 -22.07 -4.27 -10.46
N ALA A 22 -22.59 -4.68 -9.30
CA ALA A 22 -22.74 -6.06 -8.85
C ALA A 22 -24.14 -6.64 -9.00
N LYS A 23 -24.27 -7.93 -9.33
CA LYS A 23 -25.46 -8.77 -9.17
C LYS A 23 -25.28 -9.74 -7.98
N LYS A 24 -26.37 -9.94 -7.25
CA LYS A 24 -26.47 -10.63 -5.96
C LYS A 24 -26.55 -12.15 -6.14
N ALA A 25 -25.81 -12.93 -5.34
CA ALA A 25 -25.98 -14.37 -5.17
C ALA A 25 -26.02 -14.74 -3.68
N THR A 26 -26.95 -15.61 -3.33
CA THR A 26 -27.33 -16.08 -1.98
C THR A 26 -26.51 -17.31 -1.60
N VAL A 27 -25.98 -17.40 -0.39
CA VAL A 27 -25.33 -18.60 0.16
C VAL A 27 -25.96 -18.99 1.49
N THR A 28 -26.34 -20.25 1.60
CA THR A 28 -26.96 -20.95 2.74
C THR A 28 -25.89 -21.48 3.72
N ASN A 29 -26.16 -21.36 5.02
CA ASN A 29 -25.33 -21.87 6.13
C ASN A 29 -25.71 -23.33 6.47
N PRO A 30 -24.77 -24.14 6.98
CA PRO A 30 -25.09 -25.28 7.83
C PRO A 30 -24.61 -25.10 9.27
N THR A 31 -25.46 -25.53 10.19
CA THR A 31 -25.35 -25.51 11.65
C THR A 31 -24.57 -26.74 12.15
N GLY A 32 -23.75 -26.56 13.19
CA GLY A 32 -23.31 -27.68 14.04
C GLY A 32 -22.03 -27.52 14.87
N ASN A 33 -22.22 -27.62 16.18
CA ASN A 33 -21.38 -28.12 17.29
C ASN A 33 -20.50 -27.18 18.14
N THR A 34 -20.91 -27.13 19.40
CA THR A 34 -20.56 -26.19 20.49
C THR A 34 -19.30 -26.57 21.35
N THR A 35 -18.48 -27.55 21.01
CA THR A 35 -17.39 -28.02 21.91
C THR A 35 -15.95 -27.60 21.50
N GLN A 36 -15.78 -26.93 20.36
CA GLN A 36 -14.44 -26.50 19.89
C GLN A 36 -14.14 -25.01 20.14
N GLN A 37 -15.08 -24.26 20.72
CA GLN A 37 -14.99 -22.80 20.76
C GLN A 37 -13.93 -22.25 21.72
N THR A 38 -13.67 -22.89 22.87
CA THR A 38 -12.74 -22.36 23.88
C THR A 38 -11.27 -22.51 23.47
N THR A 39 -10.89 -23.65 22.88
CA THR A 39 -9.51 -23.88 22.44
C THR A 39 -9.15 -23.03 21.22
N VAL A 40 -10.08 -22.86 20.28
CA VAL A 40 -9.90 -22.02 19.09
C VAL A 40 -9.76 -20.54 19.46
N GLN A 41 -10.56 -20.02 20.39
CA GLN A 41 -10.47 -18.63 20.85
C GLN A 41 -9.15 -18.34 21.54
N THR A 42 -8.64 -19.23 22.38
CA THR A 42 -7.36 -19.06 23.08
C THR A 42 -6.19 -19.05 22.10
N GLN A 43 -6.15 -19.95 21.11
CA GLN A 43 -5.11 -19.96 20.08
C GLN A 43 -5.18 -18.73 19.19
N THR A 44 -6.37 -18.28 18.79
CA THR A 44 -6.57 -17.09 17.96
C THR A 44 -6.06 -15.83 18.68
N THR A 45 -6.32 -15.69 19.98
CA THR A 45 -5.84 -14.53 20.76
C THR A 45 -4.33 -14.51 20.85
N ALA A 46 -3.68 -15.64 21.11
CA ALA A 46 -2.22 -15.73 21.15
C ALA A 46 -1.59 -15.29 19.80
N HIS A 47 -2.14 -15.71 18.66
CA HIS A 47 -1.63 -15.32 17.36
C HIS A 47 -1.82 -13.82 17.03
N TYR A 48 -2.87 -13.16 17.52
CA TYR A 48 -2.98 -11.70 17.44
C TYR A 48 -1.84 -11.01 18.17
N ASP A 49 -1.58 -11.45 19.41
CA ASP A 49 -0.55 -10.84 20.24
C ASP A 49 0.85 -11.05 19.62
N GLU A 50 1.10 -12.21 19.02
CA GLU A 50 2.35 -12.50 18.30
C GLU A 50 2.52 -11.61 17.05
N ILE A 51 1.46 -11.42 16.24
CA ILE A 51 1.49 -10.49 15.10
C ILE A 51 1.73 -9.05 15.59
N ILE A 52 0.97 -8.60 16.60
CA ILE A 52 1.10 -7.25 17.14
C ILE A 52 2.50 -7.02 17.73
N ALA A 53 3.09 -8.02 18.37
CA ALA A 53 4.45 -7.95 18.91
C ALA A 53 5.53 -7.78 17.83
N THR A 54 5.23 -8.10 16.56
CA THR A 54 6.14 -7.79 15.44
C THR A 54 6.11 -6.32 15.01
N LEU A 55 5.13 -5.53 15.49
CA LEU A 55 4.88 -4.16 15.05
C LEU A 55 5.51 -3.17 16.05
N GLY A 56 6.65 -2.61 15.69
CA GLY A 56 7.25 -1.51 16.46
C GLY A 56 6.65 -0.14 16.12
N THR A 57 7.17 0.90 16.75
CA THR A 57 6.80 2.30 16.50
C THR A 57 7.92 3.03 15.77
N TRP A 58 7.57 4.04 15.00
CA TRP A 58 8.51 4.89 14.29
C TRP A 58 7.90 6.27 14.04
N GLN A 59 8.74 7.27 13.90
CA GLN A 59 8.36 8.66 13.61
C GLN A 59 8.81 9.08 12.21
N THR A 60 10.04 8.73 11.85
CA THR A 60 10.60 9.06 10.54
C THR A 60 11.31 7.86 9.94
N MET A 61 11.36 7.83 8.63
CA MET A 61 12.03 6.81 7.84
C MET A 61 12.69 7.44 6.62
N GLN A 62 13.95 7.08 6.35
CA GLN A 62 14.55 7.37 5.05
C GLN A 62 15.37 6.18 4.54
N THR A 63 15.37 6.02 3.22
CA THR A 63 16.13 4.96 2.55
C THR A 63 16.36 5.30 1.08
N GLY A 64 17.41 4.74 0.51
CA GLY A 64 17.52 4.54 -0.92
C GLY A 64 16.91 3.21 -1.33
N GLY A 65 16.74 3.01 -2.64
CA GLY A 65 16.21 1.75 -3.15
C GLY A 65 16.07 1.75 -4.67
N SER A 66 15.29 0.81 -5.16
CA SER A 66 14.92 0.74 -6.58
C SER A 66 13.41 0.60 -6.73
N LEU A 67 12.88 1.22 -7.77
CA LEU A 67 11.50 1.10 -8.20
C LEU A 67 11.48 0.54 -9.61
N THR A 68 10.75 -0.56 -9.80
CA THR A 68 10.47 -1.11 -11.13
C THR A 68 8.98 -1.09 -11.36
N ILE A 69 8.57 -0.70 -12.54
CA ILE A 69 7.19 -0.60 -12.93
C ILE A 69 7.01 -1.16 -14.32
N ASP A 70 6.00 -2.02 -14.49
CA ASP A 70 5.64 -2.65 -15.75
C ASP A 70 4.16 -2.42 -16.06
N VAL A 71 3.88 -1.80 -17.21
CA VAL A 71 2.52 -1.62 -17.80
C VAL A 71 2.61 -1.97 -19.28
N GLY A 72 3.13 -3.17 -19.60
CA GLY A 72 3.41 -3.61 -20.96
C GLY A 72 4.78 -3.17 -21.47
N SER A 73 5.42 -2.22 -20.83
CA SER A 73 6.85 -1.92 -20.93
C SER A 73 7.41 -1.70 -19.53
N SER A 74 8.64 -2.14 -19.29
CA SER A 74 9.28 -2.04 -17.98
C SER A 74 10.09 -0.76 -17.86
N PHE A 75 9.96 -0.08 -16.72
CA PHE A 75 10.76 1.06 -16.32
C PHE A 75 11.39 0.78 -14.95
N SER A 76 12.69 1.06 -14.82
CA SER A 76 13.40 0.94 -13.54
C SER A 76 14.15 2.21 -13.20
N SER A 77 14.17 2.58 -11.93
CA SER A 77 14.85 3.78 -11.42
C SER A 77 15.40 3.53 -10.03
N GLY A 78 16.53 4.11 -9.72
CA GLY A 78 16.89 4.37 -8.33
C GLY A 78 15.88 5.31 -7.68
N VAL A 79 15.62 5.12 -6.40
CA VAL A 79 14.71 5.99 -5.63
C VAL A 79 15.33 6.41 -4.31
N GLN A 80 14.88 7.57 -3.81
CA GLN A 80 15.01 7.97 -2.42
C GLN A 80 13.62 8.07 -1.83
N VAL A 81 13.38 7.33 -0.76
CA VAL A 81 12.10 7.33 -0.02
C VAL A 81 12.30 7.99 1.32
N ARG A 82 11.41 8.90 1.69
CA ARG A 82 11.33 9.52 3.01
C ARG A 82 9.89 9.51 3.48
N MET A 83 9.68 9.20 4.74
CA MET A 83 8.35 9.24 5.36
C MET A 83 8.45 9.92 6.73
N VAL A 84 7.46 10.75 7.01
CA VAL A 84 7.16 11.25 8.36
C VAL A 84 5.83 10.64 8.75
N ARG A 85 5.79 9.93 9.88
CA ARG A 85 4.62 9.16 10.32
C ARG A 85 3.39 10.05 10.38
N ASP A 86 2.29 9.56 9.79
CA ASP A 86 0.98 10.21 9.73
C ASP A 86 0.95 11.55 8.97
N GLU A 87 2.10 12.04 8.49
CA GLU A 87 2.23 13.34 7.83
C GLU A 87 2.45 13.21 6.32
N ALA A 88 3.51 12.51 5.90
CA ALA A 88 3.88 12.51 4.49
C ALA A 88 4.67 11.27 4.04
N ILE A 89 4.55 10.99 2.75
CA ILE A 89 5.39 10.05 1.99
C ILE A 89 6.00 10.83 0.82
N PHE A 90 7.32 10.77 0.72
CA PHE A 90 8.08 11.40 -0.35
C PHE A 90 8.90 10.34 -1.08
N ILE A 91 8.73 10.23 -2.39
CA ILE A 91 9.50 9.33 -3.26
C ILE A 91 10.10 10.14 -4.42
N SER A 92 11.42 10.19 -4.47
CA SER A 92 12.19 10.86 -5.52
C SER A 92 12.75 9.82 -6.49
N LEU A 93 12.49 9.97 -7.78
CA LEU A 93 13.01 9.11 -8.84
C LEU A 93 14.37 9.64 -9.31
N ARG A 94 15.40 8.79 -9.27
CA ARG A 94 16.79 9.14 -9.56
C ARG A 94 17.47 8.08 -10.44
N PRO A 95 17.11 7.96 -11.72
CA PRO A 95 17.56 6.87 -12.59
C PRO A 95 19.06 6.89 -12.87
N MET A 96 19.68 8.06 -12.94
CA MET A 96 21.09 8.22 -13.30
C MET A 96 21.75 9.31 -12.45
N LEU A 97 22.98 9.09 -12.03
CA LEU A 97 23.85 10.06 -11.35
C LEU A 97 23.19 10.79 -10.15
N GLY A 98 22.16 10.20 -9.54
CA GLY A 98 21.46 10.82 -8.44
C GLY A 98 20.58 12.02 -8.80
N ILE A 99 20.43 12.35 -10.09
CA ILE A 99 19.59 13.46 -10.57
C ILE A 99 18.11 13.09 -10.43
N GLU A 100 17.35 13.92 -9.73
CA GLU A 100 15.91 13.74 -9.59
C GLU A 100 15.18 14.13 -10.88
N VAL A 101 14.51 13.15 -11.49
CA VAL A 101 13.72 13.33 -12.72
C VAL A 101 12.22 13.40 -12.45
N GLY A 102 11.79 12.93 -11.27
CA GLY A 102 10.40 12.96 -10.86
C GLY A 102 10.24 12.75 -9.37
N ARG A 103 9.07 13.11 -8.87
CA ARG A 103 8.74 13.07 -7.45
C ARG A 103 7.29 12.70 -7.24
N LEU A 104 7.04 11.85 -6.25
CA LEU A 104 5.73 11.66 -5.62
C LEU A 104 5.79 12.24 -4.21
N LEU A 105 4.80 13.03 -3.84
CA LEU A 105 4.56 13.47 -2.49
C LEU A 105 3.10 13.18 -2.14
N ILE A 106 2.88 12.42 -1.08
CA ILE A 106 1.56 12.15 -0.50
C ILE A 106 1.53 12.82 0.87
N THR A 107 0.55 13.67 1.08
CA THR A 107 0.26 14.33 2.36
C THR A 107 -1.11 13.88 2.88
N ALA A 108 -1.53 14.36 4.03
CA ALA A 108 -2.85 14.06 4.58
C ALA A 108 -3.99 14.41 3.60
N ASP A 109 -3.86 15.50 2.85
CA ASP A 109 -4.93 16.05 2.02
C ASP A 109 -4.73 15.81 0.53
N SER A 110 -3.49 15.73 0.07
CA SER A 110 -3.17 15.86 -1.35
C SER A 110 -2.06 14.91 -1.80
N ILE A 111 -2.12 14.57 -3.06
CA ILE A 111 -1.08 13.81 -3.77
C ILE A 111 -0.54 14.70 -4.87
N TYR A 112 0.78 14.84 -4.89
CA TYR A 112 1.52 15.60 -5.89
C TYR A 112 2.42 14.66 -6.66
N VAL A 113 2.35 14.77 -7.99
CA VAL A 113 3.26 14.08 -8.89
C VAL A 113 3.95 15.13 -9.74
N ILE A 114 5.27 15.16 -9.67
CA ILE A 114 6.07 16.17 -10.36
C ILE A 114 6.93 15.48 -11.40
N ASP A 115 6.80 15.91 -12.66
CA ASP A 115 7.65 15.57 -13.79
C ASP A 115 8.66 16.69 -14.03
N LYS A 116 9.88 16.48 -13.60
CA LYS A 116 10.94 17.47 -13.77
C LYS A 116 11.49 17.52 -15.20
N VAL A 117 11.36 16.42 -15.94
CA VAL A 117 11.85 16.34 -17.32
C VAL A 117 11.00 17.21 -18.25
N HIS A 118 9.66 17.13 -18.11
CA HIS A 118 8.74 17.88 -18.96
C HIS A 118 8.16 19.13 -18.27
N LYS A 119 8.66 19.46 -17.06
CA LYS A 119 8.22 20.63 -16.27
C LYS A 119 6.71 20.66 -16.08
N ARG A 120 6.14 19.55 -15.60
CA ARG A 120 4.71 19.38 -15.35
C ARG A 120 4.47 18.83 -13.93
N TYR A 121 3.29 19.09 -13.39
CA TYR A 121 2.87 18.46 -12.15
C TYR A 121 1.36 18.20 -12.16
N ALA A 122 0.93 17.18 -11.43
CA ALA A 122 -0.45 17.01 -11.02
C ALA A 122 -0.56 17.15 -9.51
N ALA A 123 -1.68 17.70 -9.08
CA ALA A 123 -2.02 17.84 -7.67
C ALA A 123 -3.51 17.49 -7.50
N GLU A 124 -3.78 16.41 -6.77
CA GLU A 124 -5.13 15.89 -6.58
C GLU A 124 -5.40 15.68 -5.08
N LYS A 125 -6.65 15.84 -4.67
CA LYS A 125 -7.04 15.54 -3.29
C LYS A 125 -7.05 14.03 -3.05
N VAL A 126 -6.52 13.58 -1.92
CA VAL A 126 -6.54 12.17 -1.50
C VAL A 126 -7.97 11.63 -1.54
N SER A 127 -8.96 12.38 -1.05
CA SER A 127 -10.37 11.98 -1.02
C SER A 127 -10.97 11.65 -2.39
N LEU A 128 -10.51 12.33 -3.45
CA LEU A 128 -10.94 12.04 -4.83
C LEU A 128 -10.34 10.72 -5.34
N LEU A 129 -9.07 10.46 -5.02
CA LEU A 129 -8.36 9.27 -5.46
C LEU A 129 -8.77 8.02 -4.68
N THR A 130 -9.16 8.16 -3.43
CA THR A 130 -9.63 7.04 -2.60
C THR A 130 -11.15 6.77 -2.76
N ALA A 131 -11.82 7.49 -3.66
CA ALA A 131 -13.29 7.43 -3.83
C ALA A 131 -14.05 7.60 -2.50
N GLY A 132 -13.49 8.42 -1.59
CA GLY A 132 -14.03 8.70 -0.25
C GLY A 132 -13.90 7.52 0.72
N LEU A 133 -13.01 6.55 0.48
CA LEU A 133 -12.56 5.62 1.52
C LEU A 133 -11.73 6.38 2.55
N PRO A 134 -11.84 6.07 3.85
CA PRO A 134 -11.06 6.71 4.90
C PRO A 134 -9.60 6.18 4.92
N ILE A 135 -8.92 6.29 3.78
CA ILE A 135 -7.52 5.92 3.63
C ILE A 135 -6.69 7.13 4.00
N THR A 136 -5.86 6.98 5.00
CA THR A 136 -4.95 8.00 5.51
C THR A 136 -3.53 7.81 4.98
N VAL A 137 -2.68 8.80 5.16
CA VAL A 137 -1.24 8.67 4.88
C VAL A 137 -0.65 7.49 5.64
N SER A 138 -1.01 7.32 6.91
CA SER A 138 -0.55 6.18 7.73
C SER A 138 -0.98 4.83 7.17
N THR A 139 -2.19 4.71 6.62
CA THR A 139 -2.64 3.49 5.92
C THR A 139 -1.72 3.16 4.73
N VAL A 140 -1.37 4.17 3.94
CA VAL A 140 -0.47 4.00 2.79
C VAL A 140 0.96 3.69 3.24
N GLN A 141 1.45 4.32 4.31
CA GLN A 141 2.75 4.03 4.91
C GLN A 141 2.82 2.58 5.39
N ASP A 142 1.79 2.11 6.11
CA ASP A 142 1.71 0.74 6.59
C ASP A 142 1.66 -0.26 5.43
N MET A 143 0.93 0.04 4.36
CA MET A 143 0.89 -0.78 3.15
C MET A 143 2.28 -0.88 2.50
N PHE A 144 3.03 0.22 2.37
CA PHE A 144 4.38 0.22 1.79
C PHE A 144 5.40 -0.56 2.64
N LEU A 145 5.23 -0.57 3.95
CA LEU A 145 6.15 -1.20 4.90
C LEU A 145 5.77 -2.65 5.25
N GLY A 146 4.64 -3.15 4.73
CA GLY A 146 4.15 -4.48 5.07
C GLY A 146 3.66 -4.57 6.51
N ARG A 147 2.90 -3.60 6.97
CA ARG A 147 2.28 -3.55 8.30
C ARG A 147 0.77 -3.71 8.15
N PRO A 148 0.12 -4.61 8.89
CA PRO A 148 -1.33 -4.77 8.82
C PRO A 148 -2.03 -3.55 9.41
N PHE A 149 -3.18 -3.18 8.83
CA PHE A 149 -3.98 -2.04 9.23
C PHE A 149 -5.48 -2.35 9.15
N ILE A 150 -6.26 -1.58 9.89
CA ILE A 150 -7.72 -1.54 9.76
C ILE A 150 -8.09 -0.17 9.19
N ILE A 151 -8.73 -0.14 8.03
CA ILE A 151 -9.12 1.12 7.36
C ILE A 151 -9.97 1.96 8.32
N GLY A 152 -9.61 3.23 8.50
CA GLY A 152 -10.26 4.14 9.45
C GLY A 152 -9.88 3.95 10.92
N GLN A 153 -9.07 2.92 11.26
CA GLN A 153 -8.62 2.62 12.63
C GLN A 153 -7.08 2.63 12.78
N GLY A 154 -6.35 2.74 11.66
CA GLY A 154 -4.88 2.75 11.65
C GLY A 154 -4.24 1.36 11.72
N THR A 155 -2.96 1.32 12.11
CA THR A 155 -2.19 0.07 12.25
C THR A 155 -2.86 -0.89 13.22
N LEU A 156 -2.83 -2.18 12.91
CA LEU A 156 -3.31 -3.23 13.83
C LEU A 156 -2.63 -3.10 15.20
N ASN A 157 -3.41 -3.11 16.26
CA ASN A 157 -2.94 -3.00 17.64
C ASN A 157 -3.97 -3.63 18.61
N GLN A 158 -3.66 -3.63 19.91
CA GLN A 158 -4.54 -4.22 20.93
C GLN A 158 -5.92 -3.56 21.01
N ALA A 159 -6.03 -2.26 20.71
CA ALA A 159 -7.29 -1.53 20.81
C ALA A 159 -8.24 -1.76 19.63
N ASN A 160 -7.71 -2.16 18.45
CA ASN A 160 -8.51 -2.36 17.24
C ASN A 160 -8.55 -3.81 16.72
N LYS A 161 -7.90 -4.76 17.38
CA LYS A 161 -7.84 -6.16 16.93
C LYS A 161 -9.23 -6.81 16.79
N GLU A 162 -10.20 -6.42 17.61
CA GLU A 162 -11.58 -6.88 17.57
C GLU A 162 -12.33 -6.45 16.28
N LYS A 163 -11.76 -5.51 15.51
CA LYS A 163 -12.30 -5.07 14.21
C LYS A 163 -11.88 -5.96 13.05
N ALA A 164 -11.17 -7.05 13.33
CA ALA A 164 -10.78 -8.04 12.35
C ALA A 164 -10.98 -9.45 12.91
N THR A 165 -11.08 -10.43 12.02
CA THR A 165 -11.09 -11.84 12.34
C THR A 165 -9.75 -12.46 11.93
N LEU A 166 -9.11 -13.18 12.83
CA LEU A 166 -7.88 -13.91 12.57
C LEU A 166 -8.18 -15.41 12.54
N THR A 167 -7.82 -16.08 11.45
CA THR A 167 -7.85 -17.53 11.33
C THR A 167 -6.42 -18.06 11.17
N ASN A 168 -6.15 -19.27 11.68
CA ASN A 168 -4.86 -19.91 11.59
C ASN A 168 -5.04 -21.40 11.32
N ASP A 169 -4.35 -21.93 10.31
CA ASP A 169 -4.33 -23.35 9.94
C ASP A 169 -3.04 -24.08 10.37
N GLY A 170 -2.22 -23.43 11.21
CA GLY A 170 -0.92 -23.93 11.68
C GLY A 170 0.25 -23.62 10.74
N ALA A 171 -0.01 -23.30 9.49
CA ALA A 171 1.01 -22.91 8.50
C ALA A 171 0.95 -21.42 8.15
N VAL A 172 -0.27 -20.87 8.11
CA VAL A 172 -0.57 -19.53 7.65
C VAL A 172 -1.62 -18.92 8.57
N SER A 173 -1.45 -17.65 8.95
CA SER A 173 -2.48 -16.86 9.59
C SER A 173 -3.10 -15.90 8.58
N VAL A 174 -4.42 -15.75 8.63
CA VAL A 174 -5.18 -14.88 7.75
C VAL A 174 -5.99 -13.90 8.58
N LEU A 175 -5.70 -12.61 8.44
CA LEU A 175 -6.41 -11.51 9.10
C LEU A 175 -7.38 -10.87 8.12
N THR A 176 -8.66 -10.91 8.44
CA THR A 176 -9.75 -10.34 7.64
C THR A 176 -10.43 -9.23 8.43
N PRO A 177 -10.29 -7.96 8.08
CA PRO A 177 -11.08 -6.89 8.67
C PRO A 177 -12.59 -7.12 8.52
N ASN A 178 -13.36 -6.86 9.58
CA ASN A 178 -14.78 -7.17 9.62
C ASN A 178 -15.62 -6.24 8.73
N ASP A 179 -15.16 -4.99 8.57
CA ASP A 179 -15.85 -3.98 7.76
C ASP A 179 -15.51 -4.12 6.27
N LYS A 180 -16.57 -4.11 5.45
CA LYS A 180 -16.44 -4.00 3.99
C LYS A 180 -16.62 -2.56 3.57
N TYR A 181 -15.61 -2.00 2.92
CA TYR A 181 -15.65 -0.62 2.46
C TYR A 181 -16.05 -0.52 0.99
N LYS A 182 -17.21 0.11 0.71
CA LYS A 182 -17.69 0.40 -0.64
C LYS A 182 -17.62 -0.78 -1.61
N GLY A 183 -17.97 -1.98 -1.12
CA GLY A 183 -17.97 -3.17 -1.95
C GLY A 183 -16.59 -3.83 -2.15
N TYR A 184 -15.58 -3.48 -1.35
CA TYR A 184 -14.30 -4.19 -1.30
C TYR A 184 -14.10 -4.88 0.05
N SER A 185 -13.46 -6.04 -0.01
CA SER A 185 -12.86 -6.70 1.15
C SER A 185 -11.34 -6.76 0.95
N TYR A 186 -10.61 -6.83 2.05
CA TYR A 186 -9.16 -7.00 2.01
C TYR A 186 -8.70 -7.95 3.10
N VAL A 187 -7.63 -8.68 2.80
CA VAL A 187 -7.14 -9.77 3.64
C VAL A 187 -5.62 -9.74 3.69
N PHE A 188 -5.08 -9.85 4.89
CA PHE A 188 -3.65 -10.01 5.12
C PHE A 188 -3.31 -11.47 5.40
N THR A 189 -2.19 -11.94 4.83
CA THR A 189 -1.68 -13.28 5.08
C THR A 189 -0.31 -13.19 5.76
N PHE A 190 -0.09 -14.04 6.75
CA PHE A 190 1.15 -14.11 7.52
C PHE A 190 1.71 -15.54 7.47
N ASN A 191 3.03 -15.66 7.50
CA ASN A 191 3.71 -16.93 7.62
C ASN A 191 3.82 -17.39 9.09
N LYS A 192 4.44 -18.55 9.33
CA LYS A 192 4.66 -19.13 10.68
C LYS A 192 5.46 -18.24 11.64
N SER A 193 6.24 -17.31 11.11
CA SER A 193 7.01 -16.33 11.91
C SER A 193 6.24 -15.01 12.10
N HIS A 194 4.94 -15.00 11.86
CA HIS A 194 4.04 -13.85 11.98
C HIS A 194 4.42 -12.65 11.10
N ASN A 195 5.26 -12.89 10.06
CA ASN A 195 5.58 -11.88 9.06
C ASN A 195 4.52 -11.85 7.98
N ILE A 196 4.08 -10.65 7.61
CA ILE A 196 3.17 -10.46 6.49
C ILE A 196 3.80 -10.99 5.18
N THR A 197 3.00 -11.68 4.38
CA THR A 197 3.40 -12.19 3.05
C THR A 197 2.58 -11.59 1.92
N SER A 198 1.30 -11.25 2.20
CA SER A 198 0.45 -10.61 1.20
C SER A 198 -0.67 -9.77 1.80
N LEU A 199 -1.13 -8.81 1.00
CA LEU A 199 -2.41 -8.12 1.11
C LEU A 199 -3.17 -8.36 -0.19
N ASN A 200 -4.36 -8.93 -0.10
CA ASN A 200 -5.25 -9.15 -1.23
C ASN A 200 -6.48 -8.29 -1.08
N ILE A 201 -6.86 -7.55 -2.13
CA ILE A 201 -8.04 -6.69 -2.16
C ILE A 201 -8.98 -7.24 -3.22
N THR A 202 -10.21 -7.56 -2.82
CA THR A 202 -11.20 -8.23 -3.66
C THR A 202 -12.48 -7.38 -3.71
N PRO A 203 -12.96 -7.01 -4.91
CA PRO A 203 -14.28 -6.42 -5.07
C PRO A 203 -15.38 -7.41 -4.64
N ALA A 204 -16.43 -6.92 -4.00
CA ALA A 204 -17.56 -7.76 -3.58
C ALA A 204 -18.26 -8.48 -4.76
N SER A 205 -18.10 -7.95 -5.96
CA SER A 205 -18.65 -8.51 -7.23
C SER A 205 -17.76 -9.59 -7.87
N ALA A 206 -16.55 -9.83 -7.31
CA ALA A 206 -15.59 -10.75 -7.90
C ALA A 206 -15.22 -11.87 -6.91
N SER A 207 -14.92 -13.05 -7.42
CA SER A 207 -14.41 -14.19 -6.64
C SER A 207 -12.88 -14.18 -6.53
N THR A 208 -12.19 -13.32 -7.29
CA THR A 208 -10.73 -13.23 -7.33
C THR A 208 -10.26 -11.84 -6.94
N SER A 209 -9.08 -11.76 -6.33
CA SER A 209 -8.46 -10.48 -5.96
C SER A 209 -8.20 -9.63 -7.18
N ALA A 210 -8.69 -8.38 -7.17
CA ALA A 210 -8.40 -7.39 -8.22
C ALA A 210 -7.00 -6.80 -8.06
N TYR A 211 -6.55 -6.67 -6.79
CA TYR A 211 -5.23 -6.14 -6.46
C TYR A 211 -4.56 -7.04 -5.42
N GLN A 212 -3.28 -7.28 -5.63
CA GLN A 212 -2.47 -8.07 -4.72
C GLN A 212 -1.16 -7.34 -4.43
N VAL A 213 -0.82 -7.22 -3.16
CA VAL A 213 0.50 -6.83 -2.71
C VAL A 213 1.19 -8.07 -2.14
N ARG A 214 2.42 -8.31 -2.53
CA ARG A 214 3.31 -9.32 -1.94
C ARG A 214 4.45 -8.64 -1.21
N TYR A 215 4.79 -9.20 -0.07
CA TYR A 215 5.84 -8.72 0.81
C TYR A 215 6.92 -9.79 0.94
N SER A 216 8.17 -9.39 0.83
CA SER A 216 9.31 -10.30 1.03
C SER A 216 10.51 -9.56 1.60
N ASN A 217 11.58 -10.29 1.85
CA ASN A 217 12.80 -9.74 2.45
C ASN A 217 12.50 -8.99 3.76
N VAL A 218 11.68 -9.61 4.63
CA VAL A 218 11.31 -9.02 5.93
C VAL A 218 12.52 -9.00 6.85
N LYS A 219 12.80 -7.83 7.42
CA LYS A 219 13.90 -7.63 8.38
C LYS A 219 13.35 -7.12 9.71
N LYS A 220 13.90 -7.62 10.81
CA LYS A 220 13.64 -7.09 12.15
C LYS A 220 14.40 -5.77 12.33
N THR A 221 13.68 -4.73 12.69
CA THR A 221 14.20 -3.37 12.87
C THR A 221 13.70 -2.77 14.18
N THR A 222 14.14 -1.57 14.52
CA THR A 222 13.60 -0.81 15.67
C THR A 222 12.13 -0.42 15.45
N ALA A 223 11.68 -0.32 14.19
CA ALA A 223 10.29 -0.05 13.82
C ALA A 223 9.44 -1.33 13.71
N GLY A 224 9.96 -2.49 14.12
CA GLY A 224 9.33 -3.81 14.01
C GLY A 224 9.83 -4.59 12.79
N ASN A 225 9.08 -5.61 12.40
CA ASN A 225 9.37 -6.42 11.22
C ASN A 225 8.88 -5.67 9.97
N ILE A 226 9.80 -5.29 9.10
CA ILE A 226 9.53 -4.46 7.92
C ILE A 226 9.88 -5.22 6.65
N ALA A 227 8.96 -5.26 5.69
CA ALA A 227 9.22 -5.80 4.36
C ALA A 227 10.12 -4.85 3.58
N HIS A 228 11.27 -5.35 3.11
CA HIS A 228 12.19 -4.58 2.26
C HIS A 228 11.87 -4.71 0.77
N THR A 229 10.98 -5.61 0.40
CA THR A 229 10.43 -5.73 -0.95
C THR A 229 8.91 -5.67 -0.89
N PHE A 230 8.36 -4.69 -1.56
CA PHE A 230 6.95 -4.48 -1.80
C PHE A 230 6.67 -4.69 -3.29
N ARG A 231 5.75 -5.60 -3.64
CA ARG A 231 5.37 -5.84 -5.03
C ARG A 231 3.84 -5.81 -5.16
N ALA A 232 3.32 -4.79 -5.83
CA ALA A 232 1.90 -4.64 -6.11
C ALA A 232 1.57 -5.09 -7.54
N ASN A 233 0.50 -5.85 -7.69
CA ASN A 233 -0.07 -6.26 -8.97
C ASN A 233 -1.52 -5.82 -9.04
N GLY A 234 -1.93 -5.36 -10.21
CA GLY A 234 -3.30 -4.93 -10.47
C GLY A 234 -3.54 -4.73 -11.96
N THR A 235 -4.66 -4.09 -12.27
CA THR A 235 -5.01 -3.73 -13.66
C THR A 235 -5.33 -2.25 -13.75
N VAL A 236 -4.92 -1.60 -14.84
CA VAL A 236 -5.26 -0.23 -15.18
C VAL A 236 -5.89 -0.24 -16.57
N GLY A 237 -7.20 -0.01 -16.62
CA GLY A 237 -7.96 -0.25 -17.82
C GLY A 237 -7.87 -1.74 -18.22
N LYS A 238 -7.31 -2.02 -19.39
CA LYS A 238 -7.09 -3.39 -19.88
C LYS A 238 -5.66 -3.90 -19.69
N LYS A 239 -4.74 -3.06 -19.17
CA LYS A 239 -3.32 -3.41 -19.02
C LYS A 239 -3.05 -3.91 -17.60
N ARG A 240 -2.23 -4.97 -17.48
CA ARG A 240 -1.70 -5.41 -16.21
C ARG A 240 -0.63 -4.41 -15.76
N LEU A 241 -0.68 -4.04 -14.48
CA LEU A 241 0.32 -3.24 -13.82
C LEU A 241 1.07 -4.10 -12.79
N THR A 242 2.37 -4.04 -12.80
CA THR A 242 3.22 -4.49 -11.69
C THR A 242 4.09 -3.33 -11.23
N LEU A 243 4.14 -3.10 -9.92
CA LEU A 243 5.03 -2.16 -9.28
C LEU A 243 5.85 -2.90 -8.23
N GLU A 244 7.17 -2.79 -8.29
CA GLU A 244 8.07 -3.37 -7.29
C GLU A 244 8.96 -2.28 -6.71
N LEU A 245 8.94 -2.15 -5.38
CA LEU A 245 9.76 -1.22 -4.63
C LEU A 245 10.66 -2.02 -3.68
N ASN A 246 11.97 -1.88 -3.84
CA ASN A 246 12.96 -2.51 -2.98
C ASN A 246 13.67 -1.44 -2.16
N TYR A 247 13.70 -1.62 -0.84
CA TYR A 247 14.42 -0.75 0.09
C TYR A 247 15.81 -1.29 0.36
N ASN A 248 16.78 -0.40 0.38
CA ASN A 248 18.12 -0.66 0.91
C ASN A 248 18.09 -0.68 2.46
N ASN A 249 19.17 -0.28 3.10
CA ASN A 249 19.16 -0.06 4.54
C ASN A 249 18.27 1.13 4.88
N ILE A 250 17.36 0.93 5.84
CA ILE A 250 16.42 1.95 6.29
C ILE A 250 16.97 2.61 7.54
N GLU A 251 17.05 3.92 7.53
CA GLU A 251 17.31 4.75 8.70
C GLU A 251 15.98 5.15 9.35
N TRP A 252 15.86 4.87 10.64
CA TRP A 252 14.66 5.13 11.43
C TRP A 252 14.89 6.24 12.45
N ASN A 253 13.88 7.08 12.63
CA ASN A 253 13.83 8.12 13.65
C ASN A 253 14.97 9.15 13.58
N GLY A 254 15.61 9.26 12.41
CA GLY A 254 16.56 10.31 12.10
C GLY A 254 15.88 11.62 11.71
N SER A 255 16.68 12.65 11.48
CA SER A 255 16.16 13.91 10.95
C SER A 255 15.78 13.75 9.49
N VAL A 256 14.49 13.89 9.18
CA VAL A 256 13.95 13.81 7.81
C VAL A 256 13.32 15.13 7.43
N LYS A 257 13.79 15.71 6.31
CA LYS A 257 13.18 16.90 5.70
C LYS A 257 12.47 16.51 4.42
N ILE A 258 11.18 16.83 4.34
CA ILE A 258 10.36 16.66 3.13
C ILE A 258 10.18 18.02 2.47
N ASP A 259 10.50 18.07 1.18
CA ASP A 259 10.31 19.28 0.38
C ASP A 259 8.89 19.28 -0.21
N HIS A 260 8.04 20.15 0.29
CA HIS A 260 6.66 20.35 -0.14
C HIS A 260 6.52 21.38 -1.27
N SER A 261 7.62 21.94 -1.76
CA SER A 261 7.58 22.98 -2.78
C SER A 261 7.10 22.45 -4.13
N LEU A 262 6.23 23.23 -4.76
CA LEU A 262 5.83 23.05 -6.16
C LEU A 262 6.60 24.09 -7.01
N PRO A 263 7.28 23.66 -8.08
CA PRO A 263 7.98 24.60 -8.93
C PRO A 263 7.00 25.53 -9.65
N SER A 264 7.12 26.84 -9.44
CA SER A 264 6.22 27.86 -10.02
C SER A 264 6.25 27.93 -11.55
N SER A 265 7.35 27.45 -12.14
CA SER A 265 7.55 27.41 -13.61
C SER A 265 6.98 26.17 -14.28
N TYR A 266 6.35 25.24 -13.52
CA TYR A 266 5.81 24.01 -14.08
C TYR A 266 4.33 24.15 -14.39
N SER A 267 3.89 23.56 -15.51
CA SER A 267 2.48 23.54 -15.90
C SER A 267 1.71 22.51 -15.09
N ARG A 268 0.59 22.92 -14.50
CA ARG A 268 -0.32 21.97 -13.87
C ARG A 268 -1.08 21.20 -14.94
N VAL A 269 -1.19 19.88 -14.76
CA VAL A 269 -1.98 18.97 -15.57
C VAL A 269 -2.92 18.17 -14.66
N ASN A 270 -4.02 17.65 -15.18
CA ASN A 270 -4.85 16.74 -14.39
C ASN A 270 -4.28 15.31 -14.38
N ALA A 271 -4.69 14.50 -13.40
CA ALA A 271 -4.19 13.13 -13.24
C ALA A 271 -4.44 12.28 -14.50
N ASN A 272 -5.58 12.43 -15.18
CA ASN A 272 -5.89 11.70 -16.41
C ASN A 272 -4.98 12.09 -17.58
N GLN A 273 -4.59 13.36 -17.67
CA GLN A 273 -3.62 13.81 -18.69
C GLN A 273 -2.23 13.20 -18.44
N LEU A 274 -1.83 13.07 -17.18
CA LEU A 274 -0.62 12.32 -16.84
C LEU A 274 -0.78 10.84 -17.19
N LEU A 275 -1.91 10.21 -16.94
CA LEU A 275 -2.19 8.81 -17.28
C LEU A 275 -2.16 8.58 -18.80
N ASN A 276 -2.76 9.45 -19.58
CA ASN A 276 -2.85 9.33 -21.05
C ASN A 276 -1.50 9.46 -21.76
N LEU A 277 -0.52 10.13 -21.16
CA LEU A 277 0.84 10.19 -21.71
C LEU A 277 1.56 8.83 -21.76
N PHE A 278 0.99 7.79 -21.18
CA PHE A 278 1.57 6.44 -21.02
C PHE A 278 0.75 5.34 -21.66
N SER A 279 -0.47 5.64 -22.06
CA SER A 279 -1.36 4.68 -22.74
C SER A 279 -1.16 4.65 -24.25
N ASN A 280 -0.33 5.53 -24.84
CA ASN A 280 0.02 5.59 -26.25
C ASN A 280 1.39 5.00 -26.54
#